data_4eace6216e7999561f6de12eee77e0e0
#
_entry.id   4eace6216e7999561f6de12eee77e0e0
#
_cell.length_a   1.000
_cell.length_b   1.000
_cell.length_c   1.000
_cell.angle_alpha   90.00
_cell.angle_beta   90.00
_cell.angle_gamma   90.00
#
_symmetry.space_group_name_H-M   'P 1'
#
loop_
_entity.id
_entity.type
_entity.pdbx_description
1 polymer ?
#
loop_
_entity_poly.entity_id
_entity_poly.type
_entity_poly.pdbx_seq_one_letter_code
_entity_poly.pdbx_strand_id
1 'polypeptide(L)'
;MINCLADHSFDAGQVAACVELILADRVANSDQRIGEIDLVTSGPEASGITNRNTSVVVRELFAHANTSVIVVGYAIYQGQMVFEALAKRMDEIPELDVEFFLNIPRPDRDSTKSEILVSKFVERFRTTQWPKGSRLPKVYYDPRSVADEGRIRSSLHAKCVIVDHRHVFISSANFTEAGQERNIEVGLHLNSEYLACKTSLHFKKMLEANLFERAM
;
A
#
# COMPACT_ATOMS: atom_id res chain seq x y z
N MET A 1 14.82 -31.87 -14.94
CA MET A 1 16.06 -31.40 -14.35
C MET A 1 17.13 -32.49 -14.27
N ILE A 2 16.89 -33.64 -13.63
CA ILE A 2 17.86 -34.74 -13.50
C ILE A 2 18.33 -35.24 -14.85
N ASN A 3 17.45 -35.44 -15.84
CA ASN A 3 17.81 -35.86 -17.19
C ASN A 3 18.68 -34.81 -17.92
N CYS A 4 18.46 -33.51 -17.69
CA CYS A 4 19.27 -32.45 -18.29
C CYS A 4 20.70 -32.43 -17.74
N LEU A 5 20.91 -32.78 -16.46
CA LEU A 5 22.26 -32.89 -15.87
C LEU A 5 23.02 -34.11 -16.37
N ALA A 6 22.31 -35.22 -16.61
CA ALA A 6 22.91 -36.42 -17.19
C ALA A 6 23.39 -36.20 -18.65
N ASP A 7 22.67 -35.41 -19.44
CA ASP A 7 23.02 -35.06 -20.81
C ASP A 7 24.30 -34.19 -20.89
N HIS A 8 24.72 -33.56 -19.78
CA HIS A 8 25.93 -32.76 -19.67
C HIS A 8 27.10 -33.48 -18.98
N SER A 9 27.03 -34.81 -18.87
CA SER A 9 28.09 -35.66 -18.32
C SER A 9 28.47 -35.36 -16.86
N PHE A 10 27.52 -34.88 -16.05
CA PHE A 10 27.72 -34.73 -14.63
C PHE A 10 27.78 -36.10 -13.95
N ASP A 11 28.78 -36.32 -13.11
CA ASP A 11 28.82 -37.48 -12.23
C ASP A 11 27.84 -37.39 -11.07
N ALA A 12 27.64 -38.49 -10.35
CA ALA A 12 26.67 -38.55 -9.25
C ALA A 12 27.00 -37.56 -8.11
N GLY A 13 28.27 -37.29 -7.85
CA GLY A 13 28.72 -36.33 -6.84
C GLY A 13 28.40 -34.89 -7.23
N GLN A 14 28.62 -34.57 -8.51
CA GLN A 14 28.29 -33.27 -9.06
C GLN A 14 26.76 -33.01 -9.07
N VAL A 15 25.98 -34.03 -9.40
CA VAL A 15 24.51 -33.96 -9.33
C VAL A 15 24.05 -33.73 -7.87
N ALA A 16 24.62 -34.47 -6.90
CA ALA A 16 24.31 -34.28 -5.48
C ALA A 16 24.65 -32.86 -5.01
N ALA A 17 25.83 -32.34 -5.35
CA ALA A 17 26.23 -30.97 -5.01
C ALA A 17 25.28 -29.92 -5.64
N CYS A 18 24.86 -30.10 -6.90
CA CYS A 18 23.88 -29.21 -7.52
C CYS A 18 22.52 -29.23 -6.79
N VAL A 19 22.07 -30.43 -6.39
CA VAL A 19 20.82 -30.56 -5.62
C VAL A 19 20.92 -29.89 -4.25
N GLU A 20 22.04 -30.08 -3.55
CA GLU A 20 22.29 -29.41 -2.26
C GLU A 20 22.33 -27.89 -2.39
N LEU A 21 22.98 -27.35 -3.42
CA LEU A 21 22.98 -25.92 -3.70
C LEU A 21 21.57 -25.37 -3.99
N ILE A 22 20.78 -26.10 -4.78
CA ILE A 22 19.38 -25.72 -5.06
C ILE A 22 18.53 -25.78 -3.80
N LEU A 23 18.73 -26.77 -2.94
CA LEU A 23 18.03 -26.88 -1.66
C LEU A 23 18.45 -25.77 -0.71
N ALA A 24 19.75 -25.47 -0.61
CA ALA A 24 20.26 -24.37 0.21
C ALA A 24 19.70 -23.01 -0.28
N ASP A 25 19.70 -22.77 -1.59
CA ASP A 25 19.08 -21.57 -2.18
C ASP A 25 17.58 -21.49 -1.89
N ARG A 26 16.85 -22.60 -1.98
CA ARG A 26 15.43 -22.67 -1.64
C ARG A 26 15.17 -22.39 -0.16
N VAL A 27 16.02 -22.85 0.74
CA VAL A 27 15.93 -22.56 2.18
C VAL A 27 16.27 -21.09 2.44
N ALA A 28 17.36 -20.58 1.86
CA ALA A 28 17.77 -19.17 2.01
C ALA A 28 16.72 -18.19 1.45
N ASN A 29 16.00 -18.60 0.40
CA ASN A 29 14.96 -17.79 -0.22
C ASN A 29 13.54 -18.17 0.22
N SER A 30 13.38 -19.03 1.25
CA SER A 30 12.05 -19.43 1.75
C SER A 30 11.24 -18.23 2.26
N ASP A 31 11.91 -17.26 2.87
CA ASP A 31 11.31 -16.02 3.35
C ASP A 31 10.86 -15.06 2.22
N GLN A 32 11.34 -15.30 0.98
CA GLN A 32 10.95 -14.53 -0.20
C GLN A 32 9.72 -15.10 -0.92
N ARG A 33 9.18 -16.23 -0.46
CA ARG A 33 7.97 -16.79 -1.08
C ARG A 33 6.80 -15.84 -0.84
N ILE A 34 6.12 -15.53 -1.91
CA ILE A 34 4.81 -14.89 -1.84
C ILE A 34 3.89 -15.91 -1.14
N GLY A 35 3.37 -15.51 0.03
CA GLY A 35 2.42 -16.30 0.78
C GLY A 35 1.09 -16.44 0.04
N GLU A 36 0.01 -16.49 0.78
CA GLU A 36 -1.34 -16.54 0.22
C GLU A 36 -1.67 -15.26 -0.56
N ILE A 37 -2.21 -15.41 -1.77
CA ILE A 37 -2.59 -14.30 -2.66
C ILE A 37 -4.08 -14.40 -2.92
N ASP A 38 -4.82 -13.34 -2.60
CA ASP A 38 -6.23 -13.20 -2.94
C ASP A 38 -6.40 -12.21 -4.10
N LEU A 39 -7.22 -12.58 -5.07
CA LEU A 39 -7.77 -11.63 -6.03
C LEU A 39 -8.84 -10.78 -5.32
N VAL A 40 -8.71 -9.46 -5.41
CA VAL A 40 -9.63 -8.50 -4.79
C VAL A 40 -10.21 -7.59 -5.86
N THR A 41 -11.51 -7.46 -5.88
CA THR A 41 -12.20 -6.65 -6.90
C THR A 41 -13.28 -5.76 -6.26
N SER A 42 -13.69 -4.73 -6.98
CA SER A 42 -14.92 -3.99 -6.71
C SER A 42 -15.76 -3.87 -7.98
N GLY A 43 -17.02 -3.47 -7.83
CA GLY A 43 -18.00 -3.41 -8.92
C GLY A 43 -18.75 -4.72 -9.13
N PRO A 44 -19.34 -4.93 -10.32
CA PRO A 44 -20.13 -6.11 -10.61
C PRO A 44 -19.33 -7.41 -10.51
N GLU A 45 -19.93 -8.43 -9.89
CA GLU A 45 -19.32 -9.75 -9.76
C GLU A 45 -19.40 -10.53 -11.09
N ALA A 46 -18.30 -11.22 -11.43
CA ALA A 46 -18.26 -12.16 -12.53
C ALA A 46 -18.52 -13.59 -12.02
N SER A 47 -19.47 -14.30 -12.65
CA SER A 47 -19.78 -15.67 -12.25
C SER A 47 -18.59 -16.62 -12.50
N GLY A 48 -18.38 -17.54 -11.56
CA GLY A 48 -17.35 -18.60 -11.71
C GLY A 48 -15.92 -18.15 -11.32
N ILE A 49 -15.73 -16.94 -10.81
CA ILE A 49 -14.45 -16.45 -10.31
C ILE A 49 -14.55 -16.25 -8.81
N THR A 50 -13.61 -16.84 -8.05
CA THR A 50 -13.48 -16.58 -6.62
C THR A 50 -12.65 -15.33 -6.42
N ASN A 51 -13.25 -14.30 -5.83
CA ASN A 51 -12.61 -13.04 -5.47
C ASN A 51 -13.15 -12.52 -4.15
N ARG A 52 -12.45 -11.55 -3.57
CA ARG A 52 -12.87 -10.83 -2.37
C ARG A 52 -13.26 -9.40 -2.74
N ASN A 53 -14.21 -8.83 -2.02
CA ASN A 53 -14.61 -7.44 -2.24
C ASN A 53 -13.59 -6.46 -1.64
N THR A 54 -13.25 -5.39 -2.37
CA THR A 54 -12.26 -4.39 -1.98
C THR A 54 -12.60 -3.73 -0.63
N SER A 55 -13.83 -3.30 -0.43
CA SER A 55 -14.22 -2.62 0.83
C SER A 55 -14.16 -3.55 2.04
N VAL A 56 -14.46 -4.83 1.85
CA VAL A 56 -14.35 -5.86 2.90
C VAL A 56 -12.90 -6.08 3.29
N VAL A 57 -12.01 -6.30 2.30
CA VAL A 57 -10.57 -6.53 2.54
C VAL A 57 -9.92 -5.34 3.23
N VAL A 58 -10.16 -4.13 2.76
CA VAL A 58 -9.59 -2.91 3.36
C VAL A 58 -10.08 -2.74 4.80
N ARG A 59 -11.36 -2.93 5.06
CA ARG A 59 -11.93 -2.84 6.41
C ARG A 59 -11.35 -3.90 7.35
N GLU A 60 -11.20 -5.14 6.90
CA GLU A 60 -10.61 -6.22 7.69
C GLU A 60 -9.14 -5.94 8.03
N LEU A 61 -8.34 -5.52 7.04
CA LEU A 61 -6.95 -5.14 7.25
C LEU A 61 -6.81 -4.05 8.31
N PHE A 62 -7.66 -3.02 8.26
CA PHE A 62 -7.66 -1.94 9.24
C PHE A 62 -8.12 -2.40 10.63
N ALA A 63 -9.17 -3.21 10.70
CA ALA A 63 -9.73 -3.69 11.97
C ALA A 63 -8.77 -4.65 12.73
N HIS A 64 -7.90 -5.35 12.02
CA HIS A 64 -6.96 -6.32 12.61
C HIS A 64 -5.52 -5.80 12.75
N ALA A 65 -5.26 -4.53 12.41
CA ALA A 65 -3.94 -3.93 12.58
C ALA A 65 -3.52 -3.87 14.06
N ASN A 66 -2.27 -4.20 14.35
CA ASN A 66 -1.78 -4.27 15.73
C ASN A 66 -0.57 -3.37 16.00
N THR A 67 0.32 -3.20 15.02
CA THR A 67 1.59 -2.49 15.21
C THR A 67 1.78 -1.32 14.25
N SER A 68 1.45 -1.51 12.98
CA SER A 68 1.69 -0.47 11.97
C SER A 68 0.74 -0.56 10.78
N VAL A 69 0.36 0.60 10.25
CA VAL A 69 -0.39 0.73 9.00
C VAL A 69 0.24 1.82 8.15
N ILE A 70 0.57 1.49 6.90
CA ILE A 70 0.93 2.47 5.88
C ILE A 70 -0.16 2.47 4.82
N VAL A 71 -0.74 3.65 4.58
CA VAL A 71 -1.72 3.88 3.50
C VAL A 71 -1.10 4.78 2.46
N VAL A 72 -1.06 4.33 1.22
CA VAL A 72 -0.58 5.13 0.08
C VAL A 72 -1.74 5.37 -0.87
N GLY A 73 -2.07 6.63 -1.15
CA GLY A 73 -3.27 6.96 -1.91
C GLY A 73 -3.16 8.18 -2.81
N TYR A 74 -3.79 8.08 -3.98
CA TYR A 74 -3.89 9.18 -4.94
C TYR A 74 -5.05 10.13 -4.60
N ALA A 75 -6.25 9.59 -4.37
CA ALA A 75 -7.44 10.37 -4.06
C ALA A 75 -8.21 9.77 -2.89
N ILE A 76 -8.69 10.65 -2.03
CA ILE A 76 -9.58 10.31 -0.91
C ILE A 76 -10.84 11.17 -1.03
N TYR A 77 -11.99 10.49 -1.10
CA TYR A 77 -13.30 11.10 -1.02
C TYR A 77 -14.21 10.20 -0.17
N GLN A 78 -15.04 10.80 0.68
CA GLN A 78 -15.87 10.06 1.64
C GLN A 78 -15.04 9.15 2.56
N GLY A 79 -13.81 9.60 2.85
CA GLY A 79 -12.83 8.84 3.60
C GLY A 79 -13.28 8.46 5.01
N GLN A 80 -14.21 9.21 5.61
CA GLN A 80 -14.78 8.87 6.92
C GLN A 80 -15.33 7.45 6.96
N MET A 81 -16.00 6.99 5.90
CA MET A 81 -16.52 5.63 5.80
C MET A 81 -15.39 4.62 5.55
N VAL A 82 -14.47 4.95 4.66
CA VAL A 82 -13.35 4.06 4.29
C VAL A 82 -12.41 3.81 5.47
N PHE A 83 -12.13 4.86 6.28
CA PHE A 83 -11.17 4.80 7.38
C PHE A 83 -11.81 4.63 8.77
N GLU A 84 -13.12 4.39 8.86
CA GLU A 84 -13.81 4.21 10.15
C GLU A 84 -13.17 3.09 10.99
N ALA A 85 -12.93 1.91 10.38
CA ALA A 85 -12.32 0.78 11.06
C ALA A 85 -10.89 1.09 11.54
N LEU A 86 -10.11 1.82 10.72
CA LEU A 86 -8.75 2.21 11.10
C LEU A 86 -8.75 3.22 12.26
N ALA A 87 -9.58 4.24 12.18
CA ALA A 87 -9.68 5.26 13.22
C ALA A 87 -10.09 4.63 14.57
N LYS A 88 -11.10 3.76 14.57
CA LYS A 88 -11.50 2.98 15.75
C LYS A 88 -10.32 2.16 16.29
N ARG A 89 -9.59 1.47 15.40
CA ARG A 89 -8.45 0.65 15.82
C ARG A 89 -7.32 1.49 16.42
N MET A 90 -7.08 2.67 15.89
CA MET A 90 -6.12 3.64 16.47
C MET A 90 -6.53 4.13 17.85
N ASP A 91 -7.82 4.27 18.11
CA ASP A 91 -8.33 4.66 19.43
C ASP A 91 -8.25 3.49 20.44
N GLU A 92 -8.41 2.23 19.97
CA GLU A 92 -8.24 1.01 20.78
C GLU A 92 -6.77 0.73 21.11
N ILE A 93 -5.83 1.01 20.18
CA ILE A 93 -4.40 0.75 20.32
C ILE A 93 -3.63 2.08 20.18
N PRO A 94 -3.32 2.77 21.29
CA PRO A 94 -2.60 4.05 21.26
C PRO A 94 -1.22 3.98 20.58
N GLU A 95 -0.54 2.83 20.65
CA GLU A 95 0.79 2.59 20.08
C GLU A 95 0.75 2.23 18.59
N LEU A 96 -0.44 2.03 17.99
CA LEU A 96 -0.55 1.73 16.56
C LEU A 96 0.02 2.90 15.73
N ASP A 97 1.10 2.63 15.01
CA ASP A 97 1.75 3.63 14.15
C ASP A 97 1.05 3.66 12.77
N VAL A 98 0.45 4.80 12.45
CA VAL A 98 -0.31 4.96 11.21
C VAL A 98 0.23 6.12 10.39
N GLU A 99 0.69 5.80 9.19
CA GLU A 99 1.30 6.72 8.26
C GLU A 99 0.55 6.72 6.92
N PHE A 100 0.22 7.90 6.44
CA PHE A 100 -0.40 8.11 5.14
C PHE A 100 0.57 8.83 4.21
N PHE A 101 0.76 8.30 3.01
CA PHE A 101 1.44 8.95 1.90
C PHE A 101 0.37 9.31 0.87
N LEU A 102 0.08 10.60 0.72
CA LEU A 102 -1.06 11.06 -0.06
C LEU A 102 -0.65 12.05 -1.14
N ASN A 103 -1.32 11.96 -2.28
CA ASN A 103 -1.18 12.98 -3.31
C ASN A 103 -1.96 14.23 -2.93
N ILE A 104 -1.30 15.38 -2.98
CA ILE A 104 -1.95 16.70 -2.89
C ILE A 104 -1.93 17.29 -4.30
N PRO A 105 -3.07 17.32 -5.00
CA PRO A 105 -3.10 17.84 -6.36
C PRO A 105 -3.05 19.37 -6.36
N ARG A 106 -2.31 19.95 -7.31
CA ARG A 106 -2.47 21.33 -7.70
C ARG A 106 -3.32 21.37 -8.97
N PRO A 107 -4.43 22.10 -9.02
CA PRO A 107 -5.18 22.33 -10.25
C PRO A 107 -4.32 22.99 -11.35
N ASP A 108 -4.65 22.75 -12.60
CA ASP A 108 -3.96 23.42 -13.70
C ASP A 108 -4.18 24.93 -13.63
N ARG A 109 -3.10 25.69 -13.88
CA ARG A 109 -3.07 27.17 -13.82
C ARG A 109 -3.41 27.75 -12.44
N ASP A 110 -3.32 26.95 -11.38
CA ASP A 110 -3.49 27.45 -10.01
C ASP A 110 -2.17 28.08 -9.54
N SER A 111 -2.18 29.38 -9.26
CA SER A 111 -1.06 30.16 -8.73
C SER A 111 -1.05 30.27 -7.21
N THR A 112 -1.89 29.53 -6.50
CA THR A 112 -1.92 29.49 -5.03
C THR A 112 -0.57 28.99 -4.53
N LYS A 113 -0.03 29.64 -3.47
CA LYS A 113 1.21 29.18 -2.82
C LYS A 113 1.06 27.74 -2.32
N SER A 114 2.14 26.95 -2.45
CA SER A 114 2.16 25.52 -2.09
C SER A 114 1.71 25.27 -0.65
N GLU A 115 2.15 26.11 0.29
CA GLU A 115 1.78 26.00 1.70
C GLU A 115 0.27 26.17 1.94
N ILE A 116 -0.39 27.02 1.13
CA ILE A 116 -1.84 27.23 1.22
C ILE A 116 -2.58 26.00 0.69
N LEU A 117 -2.09 25.38 -0.38
CA LEU A 117 -2.69 24.13 -0.92
C LEU A 117 -2.57 23.01 0.10
N VAL A 118 -1.40 22.84 0.72
CA VAL A 118 -1.18 21.85 1.78
C VAL A 118 -2.10 22.12 2.97
N SER A 119 -2.19 23.36 3.45
CA SER A 119 -3.07 23.72 4.57
C SER A 119 -4.54 23.43 4.28
N LYS A 120 -5.03 23.77 3.08
CA LYS A 120 -6.40 23.45 2.65
C LYS A 120 -6.64 21.94 2.56
N PHE A 121 -5.65 21.18 2.10
CA PHE A 121 -5.73 19.73 2.07
C PHE A 121 -5.84 19.15 3.48
N VAL A 122 -4.99 19.57 4.41
CA VAL A 122 -5.00 19.14 5.83
C VAL A 122 -6.34 19.46 6.49
N GLU A 123 -6.85 20.68 6.31
CA GLU A 123 -8.15 21.07 6.85
C GLU A 123 -9.28 20.17 6.31
N ARG A 124 -9.33 19.97 4.99
CA ARG A 124 -10.29 19.07 4.37
C ARG A 124 -10.15 17.63 4.88
N PHE A 125 -8.91 17.12 4.98
CA PHE A 125 -8.67 15.78 5.50
C PHE A 125 -9.25 15.62 6.90
N ARG A 126 -8.94 16.53 7.80
CA ARG A 126 -9.42 16.51 9.20
C ARG A 126 -10.93 16.62 9.32
N THR A 127 -11.56 17.47 8.50
CA THR A 127 -12.98 17.82 8.67
C THR A 127 -13.94 16.92 7.90
N THR A 128 -13.49 16.39 6.74
CA THR A 128 -14.38 15.68 5.82
C THR A 128 -13.90 14.29 5.42
N GLN A 129 -12.62 13.96 5.57
CA GLN A 129 -12.09 12.66 5.14
C GLN A 129 -11.75 11.73 6.30
N TRP A 130 -11.46 12.25 7.48
CA TRP A 130 -11.16 11.45 8.67
C TRP A 130 -12.36 11.40 9.62
N PRO A 131 -12.61 10.25 10.30
CA PRO A 131 -13.66 10.14 11.30
C PRO A 131 -13.52 11.19 12.41
N LYS A 132 -14.62 11.89 12.70
CA LYS A 132 -14.61 13.01 13.66
C LYS A 132 -14.32 12.53 15.08
N GLY A 133 -13.42 13.25 15.76
CA GLY A 133 -13.08 12.98 17.15
C GLY A 133 -12.02 11.90 17.37
N SER A 134 -11.67 11.13 16.32
CA SER A 134 -10.63 10.11 16.43
C SER A 134 -9.23 10.69 16.25
N ARG A 135 -8.24 9.99 16.81
CA ARG A 135 -6.82 10.30 16.68
C ARG A 135 -6.41 10.41 15.21
N LEU A 136 -5.67 11.45 14.86
CA LEU A 136 -5.20 11.68 13.48
C LEU A 136 -3.96 10.83 13.16
N PRO A 137 -3.83 10.30 11.94
CA PRO A 137 -2.61 9.66 11.47
C PRO A 137 -1.53 10.69 11.13
N LYS A 138 -0.28 10.24 10.97
CA LYS A 138 0.76 11.05 10.33
C LYS A 138 0.47 11.08 8.82
N VAL A 139 0.54 12.25 8.19
CA VAL A 139 0.30 12.39 6.74
C VAL A 139 1.50 13.03 6.08
N TYR A 140 1.98 12.41 5.02
CA TYR A 140 3.09 12.84 4.19
C TYR A 140 2.63 13.06 2.75
N TYR A 141 3.28 13.97 2.03
CA TYR A 141 3.01 14.28 0.63
C TYR A 141 4.30 14.52 -0.14
N ASP A 142 4.26 14.35 -1.46
CA ASP A 142 5.36 14.72 -2.35
C ASP A 142 5.31 16.22 -2.66
N PRO A 143 6.28 17.04 -2.22
CA PRO A 143 6.25 18.49 -2.44
C PRO A 143 6.26 18.87 -3.93
N ARG A 144 6.74 17.98 -4.82
CA ARG A 144 6.69 18.21 -6.27
C ARG A 144 5.27 18.20 -6.83
N SER A 145 4.31 17.57 -6.14
CA SER A 145 2.90 17.53 -6.57
C SER A 145 2.23 18.91 -6.48
N VAL A 146 2.69 19.74 -5.56
CA VAL A 146 2.20 21.11 -5.33
C VAL A 146 3.15 22.19 -5.83
N ALA A 147 4.18 21.83 -6.62
CA ALA A 147 5.16 22.78 -7.12
C ALA A 147 4.52 23.86 -8.01
N ASP A 148 5.08 25.08 -7.97
CA ASP A 148 4.64 26.24 -8.74
C ASP A 148 4.71 26.01 -10.26
N GLU A 149 4.05 26.87 -11.03
CA GLU A 149 4.09 26.83 -12.51
C GLU A 149 5.53 26.85 -13.03
N GLY A 150 5.77 26.12 -14.13
CA GLY A 150 7.07 25.99 -14.78
C GLY A 150 7.95 24.86 -14.25
N ARG A 151 7.57 24.16 -13.19
CA ARG A 151 8.25 22.95 -12.70
C ARG A 151 7.52 21.70 -13.17
N ILE A 152 8.28 20.63 -13.42
CA ILE A 152 7.72 19.31 -13.67
C ILE A 152 7.04 18.84 -12.38
N ARG A 153 5.73 18.70 -12.43
CA ARG A 153 4.94 18.18 -11.31
C ARG A 153 4.93 16.66 -11.33
N SER A 154 5.02 16.05 -10.16
CA SER A 154 4.84 14.63 -9.97
C SER A 154 3.46 14.34 -9.38
N SER A 155 3.07 13.08 -9.40
CA SER A 155 1.84 12.62 -8.80
C SER A 155 2.09 11.29 -8.10
N LEU A 156 1.77 11.19 -6.83
CA LEU A 156 1.72 9.92 -6.12
C LEU A 156 0.47 9.16 -6.57
N HIS A 157 0.65 8.23 -7.52
CA HIS A 157 -0.47 7.51 -8.12
C HIS A 157 -0.62 6.07 -7.60
N ALA A 158 0.24 5.63 -6.68
CA ALA A 158 0.13 4.34 -6.02
C ALA A 158 -1.11 4.28 -5.12
N LYS A 159 -1.72 3.10 -5.01
CA LYS A 159 -2.81 2.79 -4.09
C LYS A 159 -2.46 1.47 -3.43
N CYS A 160 -2.02 1.54 -2.19
CA CYS A 160 -1.72 0.34 -1.42
C CYS A 160 -1.91 0.56 0.08
N VAL A 161 -2.13 -0.55 0.79
CA VAL A 161 -2.17 -0.63 2.25
C VAL A 161 -1.17 -1.68 2.68
N ILE A 162 -0.32 -1.35 3.65
CA ILE A 162 0.60 -2.29 4.27
C ILE A 162 0.26 -2.35 5.75
N VAL A 163 0.05 -3.56 6.30
CA VAL A 163 -0.33 -3.75 7.70
C VAL A 163 0.63 -4.71 8.37
N ASP A 164 1.12 -4.29 9.55
CA ASP A 164 1.92 -5.10 10.48
C ASP A 164 3.15 -5.76 9.84
N HIS A 165 3.73 -5.11 8.82
CA HIS A 165 4.84 -5.66 8.02
C HIS A 165 4.57 -7.08 7.47
N ARG A 166 3.31 -7.46 7.33
CA ARG A 166 2.90 -8.80 6.91
C ARG A 166 1.92 -8.80 5.74
N HIS A 167 0.95 -7.91 5.74
CA HIS A 167 -0.07 -7.84 4.71
C HIS A 167 0.19 -6.67 3.76
N VAL A 168 0.07 -6.93 2.47
CA VAL A 168 0.12 -5.91 1.41
C VAL A 168 -1.14 -6.02 0.56
N PHE A 169 -1.88 -4.94 0.45
CA PHE A 169 -2.96 -4.81 -0.50
C PHE A 169 -2.59 -3.74 -1.53
N ILE A 170 -2.58 -4.10 -2.81
CA ILE A 170 -2.29 -3.20 -3.93
C ILE A 170 -3.50 -3.23 -4.86
N SER A 171 -4.00 -2.06 -5.26
CA SER A 171 -5.20 -1.98 -6.09
C SER A 171 -5.15 -0.81 -7.07
N SER A 172 -5.99 -0.88 -8.10
CA SER A 172 -6.33 0.28 -8.93
C SER A 172 -7.30 1.23 -8.22
N ALA A 173 -8.03 0.75 -7.20
CA ALA A 173 -9.06 1.48 -6.47
C ALA A 173 -8.50 2.65 -5.65
N ASN A 174 -9.07 3.84 -5.81
CA ASN A 174 -8.85 4.94 -4.90
C ASN A 174 -9.58 4.72 -3.56
N PHE A 175 -9.15 5.44 -2.51
CA PHE A 175 -9.83 5.44 -1.20
C PHE A 175 -11.07 6.36 -1.25
N THR A 176 -12.01 5.95 -2.09
CA THR A 176 -13.31 6.59 -2.30
C THR A 176 -14.39 5.52 -2.21
N GLU A 177 -15.60 5.87 -1.79
CA GLU A 177 -16.73 4.91 -1.79
C GLU A 177 -16.89 4.27 -3.20
N ALA A 178 -16.84 5.08 -4.25
CA ALA A 178 -16.95 4.58 -5.62
C ALA A 178 -15.83 3.57 -5.99
N GLY A 179 -14.59 3.85 -5.61
CA GLY A 179 -13.46 2.95 -5.86
C GLY A 179 -13.54 1.66 -5.05
N GLN A 180 -14.05 1.74 -3.83
CA GLN A 180 -14.16 0.60 -2.94
C GLN A 180 -15.34 -0.33 -3.27
N GLU A 181 -16.43 0.17 -3.89
CA GLU A 181 -17.68 -0.58 -4.03
C GLU A 181 -18.24 -0.63 -5.44
N ARG A 182 -18.17 0.47 -6.23
CA ARG A 182 -18.96 0.62 -7.47
C ARG A 182 -18.17 0.53 -8.76
N ASN A 183 -16.97 1.08 -8.79
CA ASN A 183 -16.11 1.03 -9.98
C ASN A 183 -15.63 -0.40 -10.22
N ILE A 184 -15.33 -0.73 -11.47
CA ILE A 184 -14.62 -1.95 -11.80
C ILE A 184 -13.15 -1.73 -11.48
N GLU A 185 -12.68 -2.33 -10.39
CA GLU A 185 -11.32 -2.22 -9.92
C GLU A 185 -10.73 -3.62 -9.66
N VAL A 186 -9.44 -3.75 -9.78
CA VAL A 186 -8.71 -5.00 -9.54
C VAL A 186 -7.54 -4.74 -8.62
N GLY A 187 -7.35 -5.64 -7.67
CA GLY A 187 -6.24 -5.60 -6.73
C GLY A 187 -5.82 -6.98 -6.27
N LEU A 188 -4.73 -7.02 -5.53
CA LEU A 188 -4.19 -8.22 -4.92
C LEU A 188 -3.95 -7.96 -3.44
N HIS A 189 -4.42 -8.87 -2.59
CA HIS A 189 -4.03 -8.95 -1.20
C HIS A 189 -3.01 -10.08 -1.03
N LEU A 190 -1.88 -9.77 -0.43
CA LEU A 190 -0.77 -10.71 -0.23
C LEU A 190 -0.45 -10.80 1.26
N ASN A 191 -0.40 -12.01 1.79
CA ASN A 191 0.13 -12.31 3.13
C ASN A 191 1.62 -12.68 2.96
N SER A 192 2.50 -11.67 2.99
CA SER A 192 3.94 -11.84 2.75
C SER A 192 4.74 -10.81 3.52
N GLU A 193 5.43 -11.24 4.57
CA GLU A 193 6.34 -10.39 5.35
C GLU A 193 7.42 -9.77 4.47
N TYR A 194 8.00 -10.54 3.55
CA TYR A 194 9.03 -10.05 2.64
C TYR A 194 8.54 -8.85 1.82
N LEU A 195 7.39 -8.97 1.16
CA LEU A 195 6.85 -7.88 0.34
C LEU A 195 6.36 -6.71 1.19
N ALA A 196 5.75 -6.97 2.34
CA ALA A 196 5.29 -5.95 3.26
C ALA A 196 6.46 -5.12 3.80
N CYS A 197 7.52 -5.77 4.30
CA CYS A 197 8.72 -5.08 4.77
C CYS A 197 9.42 -4.31 3.65
N LYS A 198 9.54 -4.90 2.45
CA LYS A 198 10.19 -4.26 1.30
C LYS A 198 9.42 -3.02 0.83
N THR A 199 8.08 -3.11 0.77
CA THR A 199 7.22 -1.99 0.37
C THR A 199 7.22 -0.89 1.43
N SER A 200 7.13 -1.24 2.71
CA SER A 200 7.25 -0.28 3.82
C SER A 200 8.60 0.43 3.80
N LEU A 201 9.69 -0.33 3.63
CA LEU A 201 11.04 0.23 3.56
C LEU A 201 11.19 1.18 2.37
N HIS A 202 10.56 0.89 1.22
CA HIS A 202 10.59 1.78 0.07
C HIS A 202 10.06 3.18 0.42
N PHE A 203 8.86 3.29 1.03
CA PHE A 203 8.29 4.58 1.41
C PHE A 203 9.10 5.26 2.53
N LYS A 204 9.61 4.50 3.52
CA LYS A 204 10.48 5.04 4.57
C LYS A 204 11.79 5.60 4.00
N LYS A 205 12.41 4.91 3.04
CA LYS A 205 13.61 5.41 2.36
C LYS A 205 13.36 6.65 1.53
N MET A 206 12.21 6.77 0.90
CA MET A 206 11.81 7.99 0.19
C MET A 206 11.61 9.16 1.18
N LEU A 207 11.07 8.91 2.36
CA LEU A 207 10.92 9.91 3.41
C LEU A 207 12.31 10.34 3.96
N GLU A 208 13.22 9.39 4.25
CA GLU A 208 14.60 9.67 4.66
C GLU A 208 15.37 10.48 3.60
N ALA A 209 15.08 10.25 2.32
CA ALA A 209 15.66 11.00 1.20
C ALA A 209 14.99 12.38 0.95
N ASN A 210 14.10 12.83 1.84
CA ASN A 210 13.33 14.08 1.73
C ASN A 210 12.50 14.19 0.43
N LEU A 211 12.06 13.05 -0.13
CA LEU A 211 11.12 13.03 -1.25
C LEU A 211 9.67 13.21 -0.81
N PHE A 212 9.40 13.05 0.47
CA PHE A 212 8.13 13.34 1.11
C PHE A 212 8.33 14.32 2.26
N GLU A 213 7.37 15.22 2.43
CA GLU A 213 7.29 16.15 3.55
C GLU A 213 6.06 15.83 4.40
N ARG A 214 6.15 16.14 5.69
CA ARG A 214 5.03 15.96 6.61
C ARG A 214 4.02 17.09 6.43
N ALA A 215 2.76 16.72 6.13
CA ALA A 215 1.66 17.67 6.06
C ALA A 215 0.99 17.91 7.43
N MET A 216 0.90 16.84 8.28
CA MET A 216 0.38 16.91 9.65
C MET A 216 0.87 15.76 10.52
#